data_b84438b5e7ca1649c7a67edd8593cf32
#
_entry.id   b84438b5e7ca1649c7a67edd8593cf32
#
_cell.length_a   1.000
_cell.length_b   1.000
_cell.length_c   1.000
_cell.angle_alpha   90.00
_cell.angle_beta   90.00
_cell.angle_gamma   90.00
#
_symmetry.space_group_name_H-M   'P 1'
#
loop_
_entity.id
_entity.type
_entity.pdbx_description
1 polymer ?
#
loop_
_entity_poly.entity_id
_entity_poly.type
_entity_poly.pdbx_seq_one_letter_code
_entity_poly.pdbx_strand_id
1 'polypeptide(L)'
;MKVSTLAQLAFKHTYNHVAEELYIHSGTDLTKPVTFYGLVNERCNVACRYCEYWRLAKYKDEMTIEQWQNALLSIQQFVGKFSISFSGGEPFIKPGFLDLMAFCHHNGILAGVTTNGSALNRKNAAKLVDAHPFNLCVSCDAPTAELHDYLRGYPGLFAKLSDGIQYVREERDKRGLDFPIIIKPTVNRKNYAYLPAMVQWCKQVGATAVNFQPMDRWTKETYDELWIEEDEHAALQAVANRMIELKRQGEPIMNSELLISMLVPHFREETAPPEVMPCRVGLRDFFIRTNGDVEVCFYFPAIGNIKEQSAREIWYGSKAQEIRKQTVECDRLCLHTCLSQKTLGDKVEMGLILLRNQGREIITNIAPAVIPGTK
;
A
#
# COMPACT_ATOMS: atom_id res chain seq x y z
N MET A 1 14.51 5.63 -10.94
CA MET A 1 14.88 6.20 -9.60
C MET A 1 16.40 6.13 -9.42
N LYS A 2 17.03 7.15 -8.78
CA LYS A 2 18.50 7.12 -8.57
C LYS A 2 18.89 6.04 -7.53
N VAL A 3 19.96 5.28 -7.78
CA VAL A 3 20.47 4.23 -6.88
C VAL A 3 20.74 4.78 -5.46
N SER A 4 21.24 6.01 -5.35
CA SER A 4 21.44 6.69 -4.07
C SER A 4 20.16 6.88 -3.24
N THR A 5 19.03 7.07 -3.90
CA THR A 5 17.71 7.19 -3.21
C THR A 5 17.27 5.85 -2.64
N LEU A 6 17.40 4.77 -3.40
CA LEU A 6 17.09 3.41 -2.91
C LEU A 6 17.97 3.03 -1.72
N ALA A 7 19.27 3.30 -1.82
CA ALA A 7 20.21 3.03 -0.74
C ALA A 7 19.85 3.82 0.55
N GLN A 8 19.45 5.07 0.43
CA GLN A 8 19.01 5.87 1.60
C GLN A 8 17.74 5.31 2.24
N LEU A 9 16.76 4.89 1.45
CA LEU A 9 15.55 4.26 1.98
C LEU A 9 15.85 2.92 2.65
N ALA A 10 16.67 2.08 2.00
CA ALA A 10 17.10 0.80 2.56
C ALA A 10 17.82 0.98 3.89
N PHE A 11 18.75 1.93 3.98
CA PHE A 11 19.45 2.26 5.23
C PHE A 11 18.49 2.65 6.34
N LYS A 12 17.48 3.49 6.06
CA LYS A 12 16.47 3.88 7.07
C LYS A 12 15.67 2.70 7.57
N HIS A 13 15.25 1.80 6.67
CA HIS A 13 14.54 0.59 7.06
C HIS A 13 15.41 -0.34 7.92
N THR A 14 16.69 -0.48 7.59
CA THR A 14 17.64 -1.27 8.39
C THR A 14 17.89 -0.63 9.75
N TYR A 15 18.14 0.69 9.79
CA TYR A 15 18.27 1.43 11.05
C TYR A 15 17.05 1.23 11.95
N ASN A 16 15.84 1.45 11.38
CA ASN A 16 14.63 1.34 12.18
C ASN A 16 14.36 -0.10 12.65
N HIS A 17 14.70 -1.10 11.85
CA HIS A 17 14.60 -2.49 12.27
C HIS A 17 15.46 -2.77 13.53
N VAL A 18 16.70 -2.28 13.56
CA VAL A 18 17.57 -2.38 14.74
C VAL A 18 16.98 -1.60 15.92
N ALA A 19 16.44 -0.41 15.69
CA ALA A 19 15.80 0.40 16.73
C ALA A 19 14.52 -0.25 17.28
N GLU A 20 13.74 -0.95 16.44
CA GLU A 20 12.58 -1.75 16.85
C GLU A 20 12.99 -2.88 17.81
N GLU A 21 14.03 -3.65 17.44
CA GLU A 21 14.55 -4.72 18.31
C GLU A 21 15.08 -4.16 19.65
N LEU A 22 15.80 -3.04 19.60
CA LEU A 22 16.29 -2.38 20.80
C LEU A 22 15.11 -1.96 21.71
N TYR A 23 14.06 -1.35 21.13
CA TYR A 23 12.87 -0.95 21.87
C TYR A 23 12.23 -2.14 22.59
N ILE A 24 12.07 -3.27 21.89
CA ILE A 24 11.41 -4.46 22.44
C ILE A 24 12.21 -5.11 23.55
N HIS A 25 13.54 -5.17 23.44
CA HIS A 25 14.38 -5.82 24.42
C HIS A 25 14.76 -4.94 25.63
N SER A 26 14.82 -3.61 25.44
CA SER A 26 15.31 -2.70 26.48
C SER A 26 14.37 -1.54 26.84
N GLY A 27 13.29 -1.34 26.08
CA GLY A 27 12.43 -0.16 26.20
C GLY A 27 13.05 1.14 25.67
N THR A 28 14.27 1.09 25.12
CA THR A 28 14.95 2.28 24.60
C THR A 28 14.39 2.67 23.23
N ASP A 29 13.71 3.81 23.15
CA ASP A 29 13.07 4.28 21.93
C ASP A 29 14.00 5.15 21.06
N LEU A 30 14.60 4.52 20.06
CA LEU A 30 15.34 5.16 18.98
C LEU A 30 14.61 5.04 17.65
N THR A 31 13.34 4.60 17.65
CA THR A 31 12.58 4.37 16.43
C THR A 31 12.26 5.67 15.70
N LYS A 32 12.14 5.57 14.39
CA LYS A 32 11.63 6.63 13.52
C LYS A 32 10.62 6.06 12.55
N PRO A 33 9.57 6.80 12.19
CA PRO A 33 8.64 6.32 11.18
C PRO A 33 9.35 6.14 9.85
N VAL A 34 9.08 5.04 9.18
CA VAL A 34 9.67 4.70 7.87
C VAL A 34 8.59 4.39 6.82
N THR A 35 7.34 4.27 7.25
CA THR A 35 6.19 4.02 6.39
C THR A 35 5.15 5.13 6.62
N PHE A 36 4.78 5.81 5.55
CA PHE A 36 3.88 6.96 5.62
C PHE A 36 2.68 6.75 4.72
N TYR A 37 1.49 7.03 5.27
CA TYR A 37 0.21 7.00 4.56
C TYR A 37 -0.54 8.30 4.79
N GLY A 38 -1.23 8.77 3.74
CA GLY A 38 -2.07 9.95 3.82
C GLY A 38 -3.45 9.68 3.23
N LEU A 39 -4.50 9.83 4.03
CA LEU A 39 -5.87 9.86 3.57
C LEU A 39 -6.22 11.29 3.18
N VAL A 40 -6.21 11.60 1.88
CA VAL A 40 -6.35 12.99 1.42
C VAL A 40 -7.78 13.51 1.46
N ASN A 41 -8.77 12.61 1.37
CA ASN A 41 -10.19 12.92 1.54
C ASN A 41 -10.97 11.68 1.97
N GLU A 42 -12.21 11.86 2.46
CA GLU A 42 -13.15 10.78 2.74
C GLU A 42 -14.20 10.61 1.65
N ARG A 43 -14.32 11.58 0.75
CA ARG A 43 -15.27 11.50 -0.36
C ARG A 43 -14.81 10.47 -1.37
N CYS A 44 -15.75 9.63 -1.81
CA CYS A 44 -15.55 8.68 -2.88
C CYS A 44 -16.72 8.77 -3.86
N ASN A 45 -16.43 8.61 -5.13
CA ASN A 45 -17.43 8.56 -6.19
C ASN A 45 -17.84 7.14 -6.58
N VAL A 46 -17.40 6.15 -5.77
CA VAL A 46 -17.66 4.73 -5.94
C VAL A 46 -18.23 4.17 -4.63
N ALA A 47 -19.20 3.28 -4.70
CA ALA A 47 -19.91 2.71 -3.54
C ALA A 47 -19.57 1.24 -3.34
N CYS A 48 -18.28 0.92 -3.13
CA CYS A 48 -17.83 -0.46 -2.96
C CYS A 48 -18.59 -1.16 -1.83
N ARG A 49 -19.01 -2.41 -2.08
CA ARG A 49 -19.88 -3.17 -1.17
C ARG A 49 -19.23 -3.51 0.16
N TYR A 50 -17.92 -3.55 0.22
CA TYR A 50 -17.12 -3.89 1.40
C TYR A 50 -16.42 -2.66 2.03
N CYS A 51 -16.76 -1.43 1.63
CA CYS A 51 -16.06 -0.23 2.09
C CYS A 51 -17.02 0.70 2.84
N GLU A 52 -16.60 1.16 4.03
CA GLU A 52 -17.37 2.09 4.83
C GLU A 52 -17.09 3.57 4.50
N TYR A 53 -15.96 3.88 3.85
CA TYR A 53 -15.53 5.27 3.63
C TYR A 53 -16.59 6.15 2.94
N TRP A 54 -17.29 5.63 1.94
CA TRP A 54 -18.32 6.38 1.24
C TRP A 54 -19.60 6.56 2.06
N ARG A 55 -19.78 5.75 3.12
CA ARG A 55 -20.94 5.78 4.04
C ARG A 55 -20.69 6.66 5.25
N LEU A 56 -19.42 6.84 5.66
CA LEU A 56 -19.06 7.61 6.85
C LEU A 56 -19.47 9.07 6.71
N ALA A 57 -19.75 9.71 7.85
CA ALA A 57 -19.93 11.15 7.93
C ALA A 57 -18.62 11.84 7.51
N LYS A 58 -18.72 12.81 6.62
CA LYS A 58 -17.56 13.53 6.11
C LYS A 58 -17.01 14.46 7.19
N TYR A 59 -15.70 14.45 7.41
CA TYR A 59 -15.06 15.42 8.28
C TYR A 59 -15.26 16.83 7.73
N LYS A 60 -15.67 17.77 8.61
CA LYS A 60 -15.89 19.15 8.20
C LYS A 60 -14.60 19.93 7.99
N ASP A 61 -13.50 19.49 8.62
CA ASP A 61 -12.20 20.14 8.65
C ASP A 61 -11.09 19.34 7.93
N GLU A 62 -11.44 18.75 6.76
CA GLU A 62 -10.43 18.14 5.89
C GLU A 62 -9.29 19.10 5.62
N MET A 63 -8.05 18.61 5.73
CA MET A 63 -6.85 19.38 5.43
C MET A 63 -6.89 19.96 4.03
N THR A 64 -6.53 21.23 3.91
CA THR A 64 -6.29 21.90 2.63
C THR A 64 -5.01 21.35 1.98
N ILE A 65 -4.80 21.64 0.70
CA ILE A 65 -3.54 21.27 0.02
C ILE A 65 -2.34 21.90 0.69
N GLU A 66 -2.44 23.15 1.11
CA GLU A 66 -1.38 23.85 1.86
C GLU A 66 -1.06 23.16 3.19
N GLN A 67 -2.07 22.74 3.94
CA GLN A 67 -1.86 21.99 5.19
C GLN A 67 -1.19 20.66 4.94
N TRP A 68 -1.54 19.95 3.83
CA TRP A 68 -0.83 18.75 3.40
C TRP A 68 0.64 19.03 3.06
N GLN A 69 0.92 20.11 2.33
CA GLN A 69 2.28 20.51 2.00
C GLN A 69 3.11 20.77 3.26
N ASN A 70 2.56 21.51 4.24
CA ASN A 70 3.21 21.78 5.52
C ASN A 70 3.46 20.48 6.33
N ALA A 71 2.50 19.56 6.36
CA ALA A 71 2.65 18.26 7.00
C ALA A 71 3.79 17.44 6.37
N LEU A 72 3.87 17.40 5.05
CA LEU A 72 4.92 16.70 4.31
C LEU A 72 6.32 17.30 4.58
N LEU A 73 6.43 18.63 4.64
CA LEU A 73 7.68 19.30 4.98
C LEU A 73 8.08 19.02 6.44
N SER A 74 7.13 18.99 7.38
CA SER A 74 7.39 18.61 8.77
C SER A 74 7.93 17.18 8.89
N ILE A 75 7.36 16.23 8.14
CA ILE A 75 7.88 14.86 8.07
C ILE A 75 9.29 14.84 7.47
N GLN A 76 9.50 15.54 6.36
CA GLN A 76 10.81 15.61 5.70
C GLN A 76 11.89 16.20 6.61
N GLN A 77 11.57 17.22 7.38
CA GLN A 77 12.46 17.81 8.38
C GLN A 77 12.84 16.80 9.46
N PHE A 78 11.90 15.95 9.88
CA PHE A 78 12.13 14.96 10.94
C PHE A 78 12.91 13.75 10.45
N VAL A 79 12.51 13.15 9.33
CA VAL A 79 13.10 11.89 8.87
C VAL A 79 13.98 12.03 7.62
N GLY A 80 14.08 13.23 7.02
CA GLY A 80 14.74 13.44 5.74
C GLY A 80 13.95 12.79 4.59
N LYS A 81 14.62 12.29 3.56
CA LYS A 81 13.97 11.69 2.38
C LYS A 81 13.06 10.52 2.76
N PHE A 82 11.83 10.49 2.27
CA PHE A 82 10.84 9.45 2.58
C PHE A 82 9.91 9.18 1.40
N SER A 83 9.14 8.10 1.50
CA SER A 83 8.02 7.84 0.60
C SER A 83 6.70 7.89 1.36
N ILE A 84 5.65 8.38 0.70
CA ILE A 84 4.28 8.39 1.20
C ILE A 84 3.33 7.78 0.19
N SER A 85 2.35 7.01 0.65
CA SER A 85 1.25 6.50 -0.17
C SER A 85 -0.03 7.24 0.13
N PHE A 86 -0.54 7.96 -0.85
CA PHE A 86 -1.83 8.64 -0.73
C PHE A 86 -2.99 7.71 -1.06
N SER A 87 -4.06 7.84 -0.29
CA SER A 87 -5.31 7.10 -0.42
C SER A 87 -6.46 7.94 0.15
N GLY A 88 -7.55 7.30 0.54
CA GLY A 88 -8.72 7.92 1.16
C GLY A 88 -10.00 7.34 0.58
N GLY A 89 -11.00 8.17 0.32
CA GLY A 89 -12.11 7.81 -0.55
C GLY A 89 -11.61 7.64 -1.98
N GLU A 90 -11.61 8.71 -2.78
CA GLU A 90 -10.92 8.73 -4.08
C GLU A 90 -10.04 9.99 -4.17
N PRO A 91 -8.70 9.85 -4.19
CA PRO A 91 -7.79 11.00 -4.20
C PRO A 91 -7.99 11.93 -5.39
N PHE A 92 -8.26 11.40 -6.57
CA PHE A 92 -8.39 12.21 -7.80
C PHE A 92 -9.61 13.14 -7.84
N ILE A 93 -10.59 12.96 -6.93
CA ILE A 93 -11.70 13.90 -6.82
C ILE A 93 -11.44 15.04 -5.82
N LYS A 94 -10.34 15.00 -5.05
CA LYS A 94 -9.90 16.12 -4.21
C LYS A 94 -9.31 17.23 -5.09
N PRO A 95 -9.89 18.45 -5.08
CA PRO A 95 -9.31 19.57 -5.80
C PRO A 95 -7.85 19.81 -5.36
N GLY A 96 -6.94 19.99 -6.32
CA GLY A 96 -5.52 20.24 -6.06
C GLY A 96 -4.70 19.00 -5.71
N PHE A 97 -5.27 17.78 -5.73
CA PHE A 97 -4.51 16.57 -5.39
C PHE A 97 -3.32 16.33 -6.34
N LEU A 98 -3.51 16.51 -7.64
CA LEU A 98 -2.40 16.34 -8.60
C LEU A 98 -1.32 17.43 -8.42
N ASP A 99 -1.70 18.63 -7.96
CA ASP A 99 -0.74 19.66 -7.62
C ASP A 99 0.05 19.30 -6.34
N LEU A 100 -0.58 18.60 -5.37
CA LEU A 100 0.10 18.03 -4.22
C LEU A 100 1.11 16.94 -4.63
N MET A 101 0.75 16.08 -5.59
CA MET A 101 1.67 15.09 -6.15
C MET A 101 2.89 15.77 -6.82
N ALA A 102 2.65 16.81 -7.60
CA ALA A 102 3.73 17.61 -8.22
C ALA A 102 4.60 18.30 -7.16
N PHE A 103 4.00 18.85 -6.10
CA PHE A 103 4.74 19.40 -4.96
C PHE A 103 5.67 18.36 -4.32
N CYS A 104 5.19 17.13 -4.10
CA CYS A 104 6.01 16.05 -3.59
C CYS A 104 7.24 15.82 -4.46
N HIS A 105 7.05 15.69 -5.77
CA HIS A 105 8.15 15.51 -6.72
C HIS A 105 9.19 16.62 -6.63
N HIS A 106 8.75 17.89 -6.66
CA HIS A 106 9.64 19.06 -6.59
C HIS A 106 10.46 19.13 -5.29
N ASN A 107 9.90 18.63 -4.19
CA ASN A 107 10.58 18.58 -2.88
C ASN A 107 11.33 17.26 -2.65
N GLY A 108 11.42 16.37 -3.64
CA GLY A 108 12.14 15.10 -3.53
C GLY A 108 11.46 14.08 -2.60
N ILE A 109 10.15 14.25 -2.34
CA ILE A 109 9.30 13.32 -1.61
C ILE A 109 8.75 12.29 -2.61
N LEU A 110 8.87 11.00 -2.30
CA LEU A 110 8.43 9.93 -3.17
C LEU A 110 6.95 9.62 -2.92
N ALA A 111 6.06 10.19 -3.72
CA ALA A 111 4.62 10.04 -3.54
C ALA A 111 4.04 8.96 -4.45
N GLY A 112 3.38 7.97 -3.85
CA GLY A 112 2.52 7.00 -4.55
C GLY A 112 1.05 7.29 -4.30
N VAL A 113 0.17 6.70 -5.09
CA VAL A 113 -1.29 6.87 -4.95
C VAL A 113 -2.03 5.58 -5.20
N THR A 114 -3.08 5.35 -4.41
CA THR A 114 -4.09 4.31 -4.65
C THR A 114 -5.38 4.96 -5.13
N THR A 115 -5.91 4.51 -6.26
CA THR A 115 -7.13 5.03 -6.90
C THR A 115 -8.08 3.92 -7.31
N ASN A 116 -9.36 4.22 -7.38
CA ASN A 116 -10.36 3.34 -7.97
C ASN A 116 -10.36 3.38 -9.52
N GLY A 117 -9.56 4.25 -10.14
CA GLY A 117 -9.40 4.37 -11.58
C GLY A 117 -10.49 5.17 -12.31
N SER A 118 -11.59 5.52 -11.66
CA SER A 118 -12.73 6.21 -12.30
C SER A 118 -12.38 7.56 -12.92
N ALA A 119 -11.37 8.22 -12.36
CA ALA A 119 -10.92 9.55 -12.78
C ALA A 119 -9.63 9.53 -13.62
N LEU A 120 -9.09 8.37 -13.98
CA LEU A 120 -7.90 8.21 -14.81
C LEU A 120 -8.22 8.44 -16.30
N ASN A 121 -8.74 9.61 -16.66
CA ASN A 121 -8.86 10.03 -18.06
C ASN A 121 -7.52 10.53 -18.61
N ARG A 122 -7.42 10.78 -19.93
CA ARG A 122 -6.17 11.22 -20.59
C ARG A 122 -5.54 12.45 -19.94
N LYS A 123 -6.35 13.43 -19.52
CA LYS A 123 -5.86 14.66 -18.86
C LYS A 123 -5.24 14.36 -17.50
N ASN A 124 -5.91 13.57 -16.68
CA ASN A 124 -5.43 13.23 -15.33
C ASN A 124 -4.25 12.25 -15.40
N ALA A 125 -4.22 11.33 -16.35
CA ALA A 125 -3.09 10.45 -16.61
C ALA A 125 -1.83 11.26 -16.97
N ALA A 126 -1.94 12.22 -17.88
CA ALA A 126 -0.83 13.11 -18.25
C ALA A 126 -0.30 13.89 -17.03
N LYS A 127 -1.20 14.53 -16.25
CA LYS A 127 -0.82 15.29 -15.06
C LYS A 127 -0.20 14.41 -13.97
N LEU A 128 -0.72 13.19 -13.78
CA LEU A 128 -0.13 12.25 -12.82
C LEU A 128 1.29 11.87 -13.23
N VAL A 129 1.50 11.58 -14.51
CA VAL A 129 2.83 11.21 -15.02
C VAL A 129 3.80 12.39 -14.93
N ASP A 130 3.35 13.62 -15.21
CA ASP A 130 4.14 14.85 -15.01
C ASP A 130 4.56 15.05 -13.55
N ALA A 131 3.77 14.58 -12.60
CA ALA A 131 4.09 14.62 -11.17
C ALA A 131 5.07 13.50 -10.73
N HIS A 132 5.57 12.66 -11.64
CA HIS A 132 6.54 11.60 -11.38
C HIS A 132 6.19 10.73 -10.17
N PRO A 133 5.05 10.01 -10.18
CA PRO A 133 4.63 9.22 -9.04
C PRO A 133 5.65 8.12 -8.74
N PHE A 134 5.83 7.80 -7.45
CA PHE A 134 6.65 6.68 -7.02
C PHE A 134 6.03 5.33 -7.43
N ASN A 135 4.72 5.23 -7.34
CA ASN A 135 3.92 4.13 -7.87
C ASN A 135 2.48 4.59 -8.10
N LEU A 136 1.75 3.83 -8.93
CA LEU A 136 0.30 3.92 -9.06
C LEU A 136 -0.31 2.58 -8.66
N CYS A 137 -1.12 2.58 -7.61
CA CYS A 137 -1.93 1.44 -7.22
C CYS A 137 -3.35 1.61 -7.78
N VAL A 138 -3.85 0.62 -8.52
CA VAL A 138 -5.20 0.63 -9.08
C VAL A 138 -6.03 -0.46 -8.42
N SER A 139 -7.15 -0.05 -7.84
CA SER A 139 -8.05 -0.94 -7.13
C SER A 139 -8.92 -1.70 -8.14
N CYS A 140 -8.57 -2.95 -8.44
CA CYS A 140 -9.33 -3.83 -9.31
C CYS A 140 -9.57 -5.17 -8.61
N ASP A 141 -10.84 -5.59 -8.48
CA ASP A 141 -11.23 -6.76 -7.68
C ASP A 141 -11.52 -8.01 -8.50
N ALA A 142 -11.68 -7.88 -9.80
CA ALA A 142 -11.94 -9.02 -10.69
C ALA A 142 -11.40 -8.76 -12.10
N PRO A 143 -11.05 -9.81 -12.87
CA PRO A 143 -10.57 -9.69 -14.25
C PRO A 143 -11.70 -9.51 -15.25
N THR A 144 -12.94 -9.33 -14.80
CA THR A 144 -14.13 -9.14 -15.63
C THR A 144 -14.92 -7.92 -15.18
N ALA A 145 -15.55 -7.24 -16.13
CA ALA A 145 -16.37 -6.05 -15.87
C ALA A 145 -17.54 -6.34 -14.93
N GLU A 146 -18.27 -7.44 -15.18
CA GLU A 146 -19.45 -7.79 -14.41
C GLU A 146 -19.16 -7.88 -12.90
N LEU A 147 -18.17 -8.67 -12.52
CA LEU A 147 -17.84 -8.89 -11.12
C LEU A 147 -17.17 -7.66 -10.50
N HIS A 148 -16.25 -7.00 -11.23
CA HIS A 148 -15.60 -5.80 -10.73
C HIS A 148 -16.61 -4.69 -10.45
N ASP A 149 -17.46 -4.37 -11.43
CA ASP A 149 -18.45 -3.30 -11.31
C ASP A 149 -19.48 -3.59 -10.22
N TYR A 150 -19.87 -4.87 -10.07
CA TYR A 150 -20.73 -5.33 -8.98
C TYR A 150 -20.10 -5.05 -7.60
N LEU A 151 -18.85 -5.50 -7.38
CA LEU A 151 -18.15 -5.34 -6.10
C LEU A 151 -17.88 -3.86 -5.77
N ARG A 152 -17.60 -3.06 -6.81
CA ARG A 152 -17.34 -1.63 -6.66
C ARG A 152 -18.61 -0.76 -6.64
N GLY A 153 -19.76 -1.33 -6.94
CA GLY A 153 -21.03 -0.58 -6.97
C GLY A 153 -21.05 0.56 -8.00
N TYR A 154 -20.35 0.38 -9.13
CA TYR A 154 -20.23 1.40 -10.16
C TYR A 154 -20.21 0.76 -11.56
N PRO A 155 -21.33 0.75 -12.29
CA PRO A 155 -21.39 0.21 -13.66
C PRO A 155 -20.43 0.92 -14.61
N GLY A 156 -19.64 0.15 -15.37
CA GLY A 156 -18.67 0.66 -16.34
C GLY A 156 -17.33 1.10 -15.73
N LEU A 157 -17.10 0.84 -14.44
CA LEU A 157 -15.82 1.19 -13.80
C LEU A 157 -14.65 0.39 -14.37
N PHE A 158 -14.85 -0.91 -14.64
CA PHE A 158 -13.81 -1.77 -15.20
C PHE A 158 -13.26 -1.23 -16.53
N ALA A 159 -14.13 -0.79 -17.42
CA ALA A 159 -13.70 -0.18 -18.68
C ALA A 159 -12.90 1.10 -18.43
N LYS A 160 -13.42 2.02 -17.57
CA LYS A 160 -12.72 3.27 -17.23
C LYS A 160 -11.35 3.05 -16.64
N LEU A 161 -11.18 2.09 -15.70
CA LEU A 161 -9.88 1.82 -15.11
C LEU A 161 -8.92 1.16 -16.10
N SER A 162 -9.42 0.28 -16.97
CA SER A 162 -8.62 -0.36 -18.02
C SER A 162 -8.06 0.67 -19.00
N ASP A 163 -8.93 1.56 -19.51
CA ASP A 163 -8.54 2.69 -20.34
C ASP A 163 -7.55 3.62 -19.59
N GLY A 164 -7.84 3.88 -18.30
CA GLY A 164 -6.99 4.72 -17.45
C GLY A 164 -5.58 4.15 -17.27
N ILE A 165 -5.44 2.85 -17.06
CA ILE A 165 -4.14 2.18 -17.02
C ILE A 165 -3.41 2.36 -18.36
N GLN A 166 -4.11 2.17 -19.48
CA GLN A 166 -3.54 2.36 -20.80
C GLN A 166 -3.04 3.80 -20.98
N TYR A 167 -3.85 4.82 -20.63
CA TYR A 167 -3.45 6.22 -20.76
C TYR A 167 -2.21 6.55 -19.91
N VAL A 168 -2.14 6.04 -18.68
CA VAL A 168 -0.96 6.23 -17.85
C VAL A 168 0.28 5.57 -18.45
N ARG A 169 0.15 4.38 -19.03
CA ARG A 169 1.26 3.69 -19.70
C ARG A 169 1.74 4.48 -20.93
N GLU A 170 0.82 4.91 -21.80
CA GLU A 170 1.13 5.73 -22.98
C GLU A 170 1.89 7.01 -22.59
N GLU A 171 1.42 7.73 -21.56
CA GLU A 171 2.04 8.96 -21.10
C GLU A 171 3.38 8.70 -20.38
N ARG A 172 3.49 7.61 -19.62
CA ARG A 172 4.74 7.16 -18.98
C ARG A 172 5.81 6.85 -20.04
N ASP A 173 5.46 6.02 -21.02
CA ASP A 173 6.36 5.59 -22.09
C ASP A 173 6.81 6.78 -22.96
N LYS A 174 5.87 7.69 -23.29
CA LYS A 174 6.16 8.94 -24.03
C LYS A 174 7.18 9.84 -23.32
N ARG A 175 7.20 9.84 -21.96
CA ARG A 175 8.16 10.63 -21.16
C ARG A 175 9.41 9.86 -20.76
N GLY A 176 9.56 8.61 -21.16
CA GLY A 176 10.68 7.75 -20.77
C GLY A 176 10.75 7.52 -19.26
N LEU A 177 9.60 7.55 -18.59
CA LEU A 177 9.50 7.33 -17.14
C LEU A 177 9.28 5.85 -16.84
N ASP A 178 9.72 5.46 -15.64
CA ASP A 178 9.59 4.09 -15.16
C ASP A 178 9.14 4.10 -13.70
N PHE A 179 7.86 3.82 -13.48
CA PHE A 179 7.26 3.61 -12.17
C PHE A 179 6.25 2.46 -12.22
N PRO A 180 6.10 1.69 -11.13
CA PRO A 180 5.21 0.55 -11.12
C PRO A 180 3.73 0.93 -11.11
N ILE A 181 2.94 0.17 -11.86
CA ILE A 181 1.48 0.14 -11.80
C ILE A 181 1.11 -1.17 -11.11
N ILE A 182 0.48 -1.09 -9.94
CA ILE A 182 0.19 -2.24 -9.07
C ILE A 182 -1.33 -2.43 -9.00
N ILE A 183 -1.79 -3.62 -9.33
CA ILE A 183 -3.20 -4.00 -9.19
C ILE A 183 -3.46 -4.43 -7.75
N LYS A 184 -4.48 -3.86 -7.12
CA LYS A 184 -4.83 -4.12 -5.72
C LYS A 184 -6.25 -4.69 -5.57
N PRO A 185 -6.43 -6.01 -5.65
CA PRO A 185 -7.70 -6.65 -5.32
C PRO A 185 -7.95 -6.68 -3.80
N THR A 186 -9.20 -6.45 -3.41
CA THR A 186 -9.69 -6.77 -2.07
C THR A 186 -10.39 -8.12 -2.12
N VAL A 187 -9.74 -9.13 -1.51
CA VAL A 187 -10.19 -10.54 -1.55
C VAL A 187 -11.43 -10.71 -0.70
N ASN A 188 -12.44 -11.33 -1.28
CA ASN A 188 -13.72 -11.62 -0.64
C ASN A 188 -14.37 -12.89 -1.24
N ARG A 189 -15.49 -13.32 -0.69
CA ARG A 189 -16.23 -14.53 -1.11
C ARG A 189 -16.55 -14.58 -2.62
N LYS A 190 -16.76 -13.45 -3.25
CA LYS A 190 -17.16 -13.41 -4.68
C LYS A 190 -15.96 -13.48 -5.64
N ASN A 191 -14.75 -13.13 -5.16
CA ASN A 191 -13.61 -13.00 -6.07
C ASN A 191 -12.38 -13.83 -5.73
N TYR A 192 -12.29 -14.49 -4.57
CA TYR A 192 -11.09 -15.24 -4.20
C TYR A 192 -10.69 -16.30 -5.26
N ALA A 193 -11.66 -16.97 -5.88
CA ALA A 193 -11.40 -17.95 -6.92
C ALA A 193 -10.76 -17.35 -8.20
N TYR A 194 -10.91 -16.04 -8.41
CA TYR A 194 -10.37 -15.34 -9.58
C TYR A 194 -8.95 -14.79 -9.38
N LEU A 195 -8.34 -14.95 -8.20
CA LEU A 195 -6.99 -14.42 -7.94
C LEU A 195 -5.93 -14.90 -8.96
N PRO A 196 -5.88 -16.19 -9.37
CA PRO A 196 -4.95 -16.62 -10.42
C PRO A 196 -5.22 -15.92 -11.77
N ALA A 197 -6.49 -15.72 -12.12
CA ALA A 197 -6.86 -15.00 -13.35
C ALA A 197 -6.52 -13.51 -13.27
N MET A 198 -6.58 -12.89 -12.07
CA MET A 198 -6.13 -11.51 -11.86
C MET A 198 -4.63 -11.33 -12.16
N VAL A 199 -3.80 -12.32 -11.85
CA VAL A 199 -2.37 -12.28 -12.19
C VAL A 199 -2.19 -12.24 -13.72
N GLN A 200 -2.96 -13.02 -14.46
CA GLN A 200 -2.92 -13.03 -15.92
C GLN A 200 -3.45 -11.71 -16.50
N TRP A 201 -4.57 -11.22 -15.99
CA TRP A 201 -5.12 -9.94 -16.41
C TRP A 201 -4.16 -8.77 -16.12
N CYS A 202 -3.48 -8.78 -14.98
CA CYS A 202 -2.43 -7.80 -14.65
C CYS A 202 -1.36 -7.71 -15.76
N LYS A 203 -0.90 -8.86 -16.25
CA LYS A 203 0.07 -8.93 -17.36
C LYS A 203 -0.53 -8.41 -18.68
N GLN A 204 -1.78 -8.77 -18.98
CA GLN A 204 -2.47 -8.33 -20.21
C GLN A 204 -2.63 -6.80 -20.27
N VAL A 205 -3.00 -6.15 -19.17
CA VAL A 205 -3.11 -4.68 -19.12
C VAL A 205 -1.75 -3.98 -18.99
N GLY A 206 -0.66 -4.75 -18.89
CA GLY A 206 0.71 -4.24 -18.75
C GLY A 206 0.96 -3.54 -17.41
N ALA A 207 0.25 -3.96 -16.36
CA ALA A 207 0.58 -3.59 -15.00
C ALA A 207 1.81 -4.39 -14.51
N THR A 208 2.48 -3.85 -13.49
CA THR A 208 3.78 -4.38 -13.02
C THR A 208 3.60 -5.57 -12.09
N ALA A 209 2.60 -5.54 -11.21
CA ALA A 209 2.40 -6.58 -10.21
C ALA A 209 0.98 -6.56 -9.61
N VAL A 210 0.62 -7.66 -8.95
CA VAL A 210 -0.58 -7.77 -8.11
C VAL A 210 -0.16 -7.74 -6.65
N ASN A 211 -0.90 -6.98 -5.83
CA ASN A 211 -0.72 -6.94 -4.37
C ASN A 211 -2.09 -6.96 -3.70
N PHE A 212 -2.61 -8.12 -3.38
CA PHE A 212 -3.95 -8.28 -2.82
C PHE A 212 -3.97 -8.22 -1.29
N GLN A 213 -5.12 -7.89 -0.74
CA GLN A 213 -5.39 -7.98 0.70
C GLN A 213 -6.79 -8.56 0.91
N PRO A 214 -7.03 -9.35 1.97
CA PRO A 214 -8.39 -9.75 2.29
C PRO A 214 -9.21 -8.53 2.72
N MET A 215 -10.52 -8.60 2.55
CA MET A 215 -11.42 -7.66 3.17
C MET A 215 -11.34 -7.76 4.69
N ASP A 216 -11.57 -6.66 5.38
CA ASP A 216 -11.74 -6.66 6.84
C ASP A 216 -13.21 -6.54 7.20
N ARG A 217 -13.57 -7.09 8.35
CA ARG A 217 -14.93 -7.03 8.89
C ARG A 217 -15.05 -5.85 9.86
N TRP A 218 -15.38 -4.67 9.32
CA TRP A 218 -15.56 -3.46 10.12
C TRP A 218 -16.82 -3.51 10.98
N THR A 219 -17.92 -4.05 10.41
CA THR A 219 -19.16 -4.37 11.12
C THR A 219 -19.69 -5.72 10.63
N LYS A 220 -20.27 -6.54 11.52
CA LYS A 220 -20.81 -7.85 11.13
C LYS A 220 -21.95 -7.76 10.11
N GLU A 221 -22.75 -6.71 10.20
CA GLU A 221 -24.00 -6.58 9.46
C GLU A 221 -23.82 -6.24 7.97
N THR A 222 -22.71 -5.57 7.62
CA THR A 222 -22.55 -4.98 6.27
C THR A 222 -21.88 -5.94 5.27
N TYR A 223 -21.25 -7.01 5.71
CA TYR A 223 -20.34 -7.79 4.86
C TYR A 223 -20.54 -9.29 4.88
N ASP A 224 -21.58 -9.80 5.53
CA ASP A 224 -21.80 -11.25 5.66
C ASP A 224 -21.86 -11.98 4.31
N GLU A 225 -22.43 -11.36 3.27
CA GLU A 225 -22.47 -11.95 1.93
C GLU A 225 -21.08 -12.00 1.23
N LEU A 226 -20.11 -11.21 1.69
CA LEU A 226 -18.77 -11.10 1.10
C LEU A 226 -17.70 -11.76 1.95
N TRP A 227 -18.01 -12.13 3.19
CA TRP A 227 -17.09 -12.87 4.04
C TRP A 227 -16.97 -14.30 3.53
N ILE A 228 -15.76 -14.88 3.59
CA ILE A 228 -15.53 -16.26 3.20
C ILE A 228 -15.78 -17.14 4.42
N GLU A 229 -16.88 -17.89 4.38
CA GLU A 229 -17.33 -18.73 5.49
C GLU A 229 -16.64 -20.10 5.49
N GLU A 230 -16.84 -20.88 6.54
CA GLU A 230 -16.14 -22.15 6.80
C GLU A 230 -16.27 -23.16 5.66
N ASP A 231 -17.43 -23.22 5.00
CA ASP A 231 -17.72 -24.11 3.88
C ASP A 231 -16.84 -23.86 2.64
N GLU A 232 -16.26 -22.66 2.52
CA GLU A 232 -15.37 -22.29 1.42
C GLU A 232 -13.87 -22.26 1.80
N HIS A 233 -13.50 -22.48 3.08
CA HIS A 233 -12.10 -22.40 3.52
C HIS A 233 -11.19 -23.41 2.82
N ALA A 234 -11.69 -24.62 2.50
CA ALA A 234 -10.91 -25.60 1.75
C ALA A 234 -10.61 -25.12 0.31
N ALA A 235 -11.61 -24.49 -0.34
CA ALA A 235 -11.43 -23.91 -1.68
C ALA A 235 -10.48 -22.68 -1.63
N LEU A 236 -10.62 -21.82 -0.63
CA LEU A 236 -9.69 -20.69 -0.42
C LEU A 236 -8.25 -21.19 -0.21
N GLN A 237 -8.06 -22.26 0.58
CA GLN A 237 -6.74 -22.87 0.80
C GLN A 237 -6.12 -23.38 -0.51
N ALA A 238 -6.93 -24.02 -1.37
CA ALA A 238 -6.45 -24.46 -2.68
C ALA A 238 -6.01 -23.27 -3.56
N VAL A 239 -6.77 -22.17 -3.54
CA VAL A 239 -6.39 -20.93 -4.24
C VAL A 239 -5.10 -20.33 -3.64
N ALA A 240 -4.98 -20.25 -2.31
CA ALA A 240 -3.78 -19.75 -1.66
C ALA A 240 -2.53 -20.56 -2.06
N ASN A 241 -2.63 -21.89 -2.06
CA ASN A 241 -1.56 -22.79 -2.52
C ASN A 241 -1.20 -22.51 -3.99
N ARG A 242 -2.20 -22.33 -4.86
CA ARG A 242 -1.98 -21.99 -6.26
C ARG A 242 -1.30 -20.64 -6.44
N MET A 243 -1.64 -19.62 -5.62
CA MET A 243 -0.98 -18.31 -5.66
C MET A 243 0.49 -18.41 -5.22
N ILE A 244 0.81 -19.24 -4.22
CA ILE A 244 2.20 -19.51 -3.80
C ILE A 244 2.97 -20.19 -4.94
N GLU A 245 2.40 -21.17 -5.61
CA GLU A 245 3.01 -21.83 -6.77
C GLU A 245 3.30 -20.83 -7.90
N LEU A 246 2.32 -20.00 -8.25
CA LEU A 246 2.48 -18.95 -9.27
C LEU A 246 3.61 -17.98 -8.89
N LYS A 247 3.67 -17.58 -7.62
CA LYS A 247 4.74 -16.71 -7.13
C LYS A 247 6.11 -17.38 -7.28
N ARG A 248 6.25 -18.66 -6.91
CA ARG A 248 7.48 -19.46 -7.08
C ARG A 248 7.88 -19.64 -8.54
N GLN A 249 6.91 -19.66 -9.44
CA GLN A 249 7.13 -19.65 -10.90
C GLN A 249 7.58 -18.28 -11.44
N GLY A 250 7.65 -17.25 -10.59
CA GLY A 250 8.09 -15.90 -10.97
C GLY A 250 6.98 -14.99 -11.47
N GLU A 251 5.72 -15.37 -11.27
CA GLU A 251 4.59 -14.47 -11.59
C GLU A 251 4.60 -13.23 -10.67
N PRO A 252 4.12 -12.06 -11.15
CA PRO A 252 4.29 -10.78 -10.48
C PRO A 252 3.37 -10.59 -9.27
N ILE A 253 3.54 -11.40 -8.23
CA ILE A 253 2.78 -11.38 -6.98
C ILE A 253 3.64 -10.75 -5.88
N MET A 254 3.23 -9.60 -5.35
CA MET A 254 3.98 -8.86 -4.32
C MET A 254 3.80 -9.43 -2.91
N ASN A 255 2.68 -10.10 -2.65
CA ASN A 255 2.44 -10.70 -1.34
C ASN A 255 3.50 -11.77 -1.04
N SER A 256 4.02 -11.80 0.21
CA SER A 256 4.89 -12.90 0.63
C SER A 256 4.11 -14.21 0.74
N GLU A 257 4.81 -15.34 0.66
CA GLU A 257 4.19 -16.66 0.83
C GLU A 257 3.51 -16.78 2.20
N LEU A 258 4.12 -16.19 3.23
CA LEU A 258 3.52 -16.13 4.56
C LEU A 258 2.17 -15.41 4.54
N LEU A 259 2.09 -14.21 3.94
CA LEU A 259 0.82 -13.47 3.88
C LEU A 259 -0.25 -14.22 3.07
N ILE A 260 0.15 -14.93 2.01
CA ILE A 260 -0.77 -15.75 1.23
C ILE A 260 -1.29 -16.92 2.06
N SER A 261 -0.43 -17.60 2.82
CA SER A 261 -0.81 -18.74 3.68
C SER A 261 -1.73 -18.35 4.83
N MET A 262 -1.72 -17.07 5.23
CA MET A 262 -2.57 -16.55 6.30
C MET A 262 -3.99 -16.14 5.85
N LEU A 263 -4.36 -16.32 4.57
CA LEU A 263 -5.71 -16.00 4.10
C LEU A 263 -6.80 -16.79 4.82
N VAL A 264 -6.65 -18.12 4.96
CA VAL A 264 -7.65 -18.95 5.67
C VAL A 264 -7.69 -18.62 7.16
N PRO A 265 -6.57 -18.54 7.89
CA PRO A 265 -6.56 -18.04 9.27
C PRO A 265 -7.25 -16.69 9.44
N HIS A 266 -7.07 -15.75 8.51
CA HIS A 266 -7.73 -14.44 8.56
C HIS A 266 -9.27 -14.56 8.51
N PHE A 267 -9.81 -15.35 7.57
CA PHE A 267 -11.26 -15.51 7.45
C PHE A 267 -11.85 -16.39 8.57
N ARG A 268 -11.02 -17.12 9.31
CA ARG A 268 -11.38 -17.77 10.58
C ARG A 268 -11.30 -16.84 11.80
N GLU A 269 -10.90 -15.59 11.60
CA GLU A 269 -10.68 -14.62 12.68
C GLU A 269 -9.65 -15.11 13.73
N GLU A 270 -8.66 -15.91 13.29
CA GLU A 270 -7.58 -16.38 14.15
C GLU A 270 -6.63 -15.24 14.55
N THR A 271 -5.93 -15.41 15.66
CA THR A 271 -4.90 -14.46 16.09
C THR A 271 -3.61 -14.63 15.29
N ALA A 272 -2.82 -13.56 15.18
CA ALA A 272 -1.52 -13.63 14.55
C ALA A 272 -0.55 -14.45 15.40
N PRO A 273 0.21 -15.40 14.82
CA PRO A 273 1.27 -16.09 15.55
C PRO A 273 2.40 -15.10 15.88
N PRO A 274 2.62 -14.72 17.16
CA PRO A 274 3.51 -13.61 17.51
C PRO A 274 4.97 -13.88 17.18
N GLU A 275 5.39 -15.14 17.13
CA GLU A 275 6.75 -15.53 16.77
C GLU A 275 7.05 -15.30 15.28
N VAL A 276 6.00 -15.32 14.43
CA VAL A 276 6.12 -15.22 12.97
C VAL A 276 5.65 -13.85 12.48
N MET A 277 4.60 -13.32 13.10
CA MET A 277 3.96 -12.06 12.71
C MET A 277 3.76 -11.10 13.90
N PRO A 278 4.83 -10.68 14.61
CA PRO A 278 4.69 -9.74 15.71
C PRO A 278 4.23 -8.37 15.20
N CYS A 279 3.32 -7.67 15.88
CA CYS A 279 2.90 -6.33 15.47
C CYS A 279 4.01 -5.30 15.72
N ARG A 280 4.40 -4.57 14.69
CA ARG A 280 5.47 -3.54 14.71
C ARG A 280 4.99 -2.18 14.20
N VAL A 281 3.70 -2.03 13.91
CA VAL A 281 3.17 -0.80 13.27
C VAL A 281 3.43 0.44 14.11
N GLY A 282 3.30 0.36 15.43
CA GLY A 282 3.58 1.47 16.35
C GLY A 282 5.03 1.96 16.32
N LEU A 283 5.95 1.15 15.82
CA LEU A 283 7.39 1.45 15.76
C LEU A 283 7.85 1.93 14.38
N ARG A 284 6.94 1.96 13.37
CA ARG A 284 7.33 2.24 11.98
C ARG A 284 6.33 3.03 11.15
N ASP A 285 5.04 3.01 11.47
CA ASP A 285 3.99 3.55 10.63
C ASP A 285 3.51 4.92 11.12
N PHE A 286 3.27 5.83 10.17
CA PHE A 286 2.77 7.18 10.41
C PHE A 286 1.63 7.44 9.43
N PHE A 287 0.42 7.35 9.91
CA PHE A 287 -0.81 7.41 9.13
C PHE A 287 -1.53 8.73 9.40
N ILE A 288 -1.72 9.55 8.37
CA ILE A 288 -2.35 10.86 8.49
C ILE A 288 -3.80 10.77 7.99
N ARG A 289 -4.75 11.08 8.86
CA ARG A 289 -6.16 11.19 8.53
C ARG A 289 -6.47 12.49 7.78
N THR A 290 -7.66 12.54 7.20
CA THR A 290 -8.14 13.70 6.42
C THR A 290 -8.18 15.00 7.21
N ASN A 291 -8.43 14.94 8.53
CA ASN A 291 -8.48 16.08 9.45
C ASN A 291 -7.13 16.43 10.10
N GLY A 292 -6.06 15.72 9.73
CA GLY A 292 -4.72 15.93 10.28
C GLY A 292 -4.37 15.06 11.49
N ASP A 293 -5.31 14.28 12.01
CA ASP A 293 -5.00 13.29 13.06
C ASP A 293 -3.97 12.31 12.54
N VAL A 294 -3.03 11.96 13.42
CA VAL A 294 -1.98 10.98 13.14
C VAL A 294 -2.22 9.73 13.96
N GLU A 295 -2.21 8.60 13.29
CA GLU A 295 -2.34 7.28 13.88
C GLU A 295 -1.13 6.42 13.49
N VAL A 296 -0.79 5.44 14.31
CA VAL A 296 0.15 4.37 13.91
C VAL A 296 -0.60 3.17 13.31
N CYS A 297 -1.87 3.04 13.68
CA CYS A 297 -2.78 2.00 13.20
C CYS A 297 -4.21 2.49 13.40
N PHE A 298 -5.10 2.21 12.47
CA PHE A 298 -6.52 2.62 12.53
C PHE A 298 -7.37 1.85 13.56
N TYR A 299 -6.80 0.86 14.23
CA TYR A 299 -7.43 0.17 15.40
C TYR A 299 -7.08 0.84 16.74
N PHE A 300 -6.21 1.83 16.74
CA PHE A 300 -5.80 2.58 17.94
C PHE A 300 -6.12 4.06 17.79
N PRO A 301 -6.29 4.79 18.90
CA PRO A 301 -6.57 6.22 18.83
C PRO A 301 -5.41 7.02 18.22
N ALA A 302 -5.72 8.19 17.70
CA ALA A 302 -4.74 9.12 17.16
C ALA A 302 -3.70 9.52 18.23
N ILE A 303 -2.44 9.60 17.82
CA ILE A 303 -1.30 9.94 18.68
C ILE A 303 -0.99 11.43 18.71
N GLY A 304 -1.62 12.23 17.85
CA GLY A 304 -1.48 13.68 17.75
C GLY A 304 -2.16 14.22 16.50
N ASN A 305 -2.00 15.52 16.22
CA ASN A 305 -2.52 16.15 15.01
C ASN A 305 -1.42 16.97 14.32
N ILE A 306 -1.19 16.67 13.03
CA ILE A 306 -0.09 17.28 12.25
C ILE A 306 -0.33 18.75 11.89
N LYS A 307 -1.55 19.27 12.06
CA LYS A 307 -1.84 20.71 11.93
C LYS A 307 -1.38 21.52 13.14
N GLU A 308 -1.22 20.86 14.28
CA GLU A 308 -0.95 21.49 15.59
C GLU A 308 0.47 21.23 16.09
N GLN A 309 1.05 20.09 15.69
CA GLN A 309 2.33 19.61 16.17
C GLN A 309 3.24 19.22 15.01
N SER A 310 4.56 19.32 15.18
CA SER A 310 5.49 18.75 14.21
C SER A 310 5.46 17.23 14.23
N ALA A 311 5.84 16.60 13.12
CA ALA A 311 5.91 15.14 13.01
C ALA A 311 6.81 14.50 14.09
N ARG A 312 7.88 15.22 14.51
CA ARG A 312 8.77 14.77 15.59
C ARG A 312 8.10 14.80 16.96
N GLU A 313 7.39 15.90 17.28
CA GLU A 313 6.66 16.03 18.56
C GLU A 313 5.57 14.98 18.67
N ILE A 314 4.82 14.73 17.60
CA ILE A 314 3.81 13.67 17.55
C ILE A 314 4.47 12.31 17.81
N TRP A 315 5.58 11.99 17.10
CA TRP A 315 6.22 10.68 17.19
C TRP A 315 6.78 10.37 18.57
N TYR A 316 7.37 11.36 19.26
CA TYR A 316 7.96 11.18 20.58
C TYR A 316 7.06 11.64 21.73
N GLY A 317 5.82 12.04 21.45
CA GLY A 317 4.83 12.44 22.45
C GLY A 317 4.43 11.30 23.38
N SER A 318 3.95 11.63 24.57
CA SER A 318 3.55 10.65 25.60
C SER A 318 2.46 9.68 25.10
N LYS A 319 1.49 10.21 24.34
CA LYS A 319 0.42 9.42 23.75
C LYS A 319 0.94 8.39 22.73
N ALA A 320 1.93 8.77 21.90
CA ALA A 320 2.57 7.86 20.99
C ALA A 320 3.33 6.74 21.72
N GLN A 321 3.99 7.06 22.83
CA GLN A 321 4.70 6.08 23.68
C GLN A 321 3.73 5.09 24.30
N GLU A 322 2.57 5.54 24.77
CA GLU A 322 1.52 4.69 25.31
C GLU A 322 0.97 3.73 24.24
N ILE A 323 0.58 4.25 23.08
CA ILE A 323 0.03 3.44 21.98
C ILE A 323 1.05 2.44 21.43
N ARG A 324 2.36 2.76 21.41
CA ARG A 324 3.39 1.80 21.01
C ARG A 324 3.43 0.56 21.89
N LYS A 325 3.30 0.70 23.20
CA LYS A 325 3.25 -0.44 24.12
C LYS A 325 2.06 -1.34 23.79
N GLN A 326 0.89 -0.74 23.57
CA GLN A 326 -0.32 -1.49 23.20
C GLN A 326 -0.19 -2.19 21.84
N THR A 327 0.46 -1.55 20.86
CA THR A 327 0.63 -2.16 19.52
C THR A 327 1.62 -3.33 19.53
N VAL A 328 2.64 -3.31 20.37
CA VAL A 328 3.58 -4.44 20.49
C VAL A 328 2.90 -5.70 21.08
N GLU A 329 1.89 -5.51 21.93
CA GLU A 329 1.12 -6.58 22.53
C GLU A 329 -0.08 -7.03 21.68
N CYS A 330 -0.31 -6.40 20.52
CA CYS A 330 -1.45 -6.69 19.65
C CYS A 330 -1.25 -8.02 18.91
N ASP A 331 -2.21 -8.93 19.06
CA ASP A 331 -2.25 -10.26 18.44
C ASP A 331 -3.21 -10.38 17.25
N ARG A 332 -3.78 -9.26 16.80
CA ARG A 332 -4.67 -9.24 15.63
C ARG A 332 -3.92 -9.70 14.36
N LEU A 333 -4.50 -10.65 13.64
CA LEU A 333 -3.99 -11.08 12.33
C LEU A 333 -4.33 -10.03 11.25
N CYS A 334 -3.44 -9.05 11.06
CA CYS A 334 -3.61 -8.00 10.09
C CYS A 334 -2.91 -8.34 8.77
N LEU A 335 -3.69 -8.51 7.69
CA LEU A 335 -3.17 -8.77 6.34
C LEU A 335 -3.31 -7.54 5.42
N HIS A 336 -3.56 -6.35 5.96
CA HIS A 336 -3.60 -5.12 5.17
C HIS A 336 -2.24 -4.82 4.55
N THR A 337 -2.21 -4.55 3.27
CA THR A 337 -0.96 -4.28 2.53
C THR A 337 -0.24 -3.02 3.01
N CYS A 338 -0.91 -2.13 3.73
CA CYS A 338 -0.34 -0.96 4.38
C CYS A 338 0.21 -1.24 5.80
N LEU A 339 -0.41 -2.13 6.56
CA LEU A 339 -0.03 -2.46 7.95
C LEU A 339 0.70 -3.78 8.08
N SER A 340 0.60 -4.66 7.08
CA SER A 340 1.14 -6.01 7.17
C SER A 340 2.63 -6.01 7.47
N GLN A 341 3.03 -6.93 8.33
CA GLN A 341 4.41 -7.13 8.72
C GLN A 341 5.22 -7.62 7.53
N LYS A 342 6.05 -6.74 7.02
CA LYS A 342 6.99 -7.08 5.97
C LYS A 342 8.36 -7.23 6.60
N THR A 343 8.90 -8.42 6.54
CA THR A 343 10.29 -8.66 6.91
C THR A 343 11.23 -7.87 5.99
N LEU A 344 12.48 -7.74 6.36
CA LEU A 344 13.47 -7.14 5.45
C LEU A 344 13.58 -7.95 4.15
N GLY A 345 13.47 -9.28 4.24
CA GLY A 345 13.43 -10.17 3.09
C GLY A 345 12.25 -9.88 2.15
N ASP A 346 11.03 -9.72 2.70
CA ASP A 346 9.83 -9.36 1.91
C ASP A 346 10.01 -8.03 1.18
N LYS A 347 10.62 -7.03 1.83
CA LYS A 347 10.86 -5.72 1.22
C LYS A 347 11.88 -5.80 0.08
N VAL A 348 12.93 -6.59 0.24
CA VAL A 348 13.92 -6.85 -0.81
C VAL A 348 13.27 -7.60 -1.97
N GLU A 349 12.50 -8.66 -1.70
CA GLU A 349 11.78 -9.42 -2.71
C GLU A 349 10.79 -8.54 -3.50
N MET A 350 10.00 -7.73 -2.79
CA MET A 350 9.09 -6.77 -3.44
C MET A 350 9.85 -5.80 -4.35
N GLY A 351 10.98 -5.29 -3.90
CA GLY A 351 11.85 -4.43 -4.70
C GLY A 351 12.35 -5.14 -5.97
N LEU A 352 12.78 -6.39 -5.86
CA LEU A 352 13.24 -7.20 -6.99
C LEU A 352 12.10 -7.51 -7.98
N ILE A 353 10.88 -7.82 -7.49
CA ILE A 353 9.71 -8.03 -8.35
C ILE A 353 9.42 -6.76 -9.16
N LEU A 354 9.41 -5.61 -8.50
CA LEU A 354 9.17 -4.33 -9.16
C LEU A 354 10.25 -4.02 -10.20
N LEU A 355 11.52 -4.21 -9.88
CA LEU A 355 12.63 -4.00 -10.81
C LEU A 355 12.60 -4.96 -12.01
N ARG A 356 12.35 -6.26 -11.76
CA ARG A 356 12.29 -7.28 -12.81
C ARG A 356 11.17 -7.03 -13.82
N ASN A 357 10.04 -6.52 -13.36
CA ASN A 357 8.85 -6.30 -14.19
C ASN A 357 8.78 -4.89 -14.80
N GLN A 358 9.58 -3.94 -14.31
CA GLN A 358 9.66 -2.58 -14.89
C GLN A 358 10.54 -2.50 -16.11
N GLY A 359 11.52 -3.34 -16.27
CA GLY A 359 12.36 -3.12 -17.41
C GLY A 359 13.52 -4.07 -17.58
N ARG A 360 13.46 -4.59 -18.52
CA ARG A 360 14.18 -5.44 -19.42
C ARG A 360 15.66 -5.16 -19.64
N GLU A 361 16.26 -4.06 -19.13
CA GLU A 361 17.62 -3.67 -19.53
C GLU A 361 18.66 -3.45 -18.42
N ILE A 362 18.27 -3.47 -17.13
CA ILE A 362 19.25 -3.19 -16.08
C ILE A 362 20.08 -4.44 -15.68
N ILE A 363 19.63 -5.65 -16.00
CA ILE A 363 20.31 -6.90 -15.57
C ILE A 363 21.27 -7.47 -16.63
N THR A 364 21.31 -6.97 -17.85
CA THR A 364 22.23 -7.48 -18.88
C THR A 364 23.65 -6.90 -18.81
N ASN A 365 23.93 -5.93 -17.95
CA ASN A 365 25.26 -5.31 -17.83
C ASN A 365 26.06 -5.63 -16.57
N ILE A 366 25.63 -6.62 -15.76
CA ILE A 366 26.51 -7.21 -14.76
C ILE A 366 27.08 -8.49 -15.40
N ALA A 367 28.10 -8.32 -16.20
CA ALA A 367 28.91 -9.44 -16.65
C ALA A 367 29.41 -10.23 -15.43
N PRO A 368 29.38 -11.56 -15.45
CA PRO A 368 29.95 -12.34 -14.37
C PRO A 368 31.45 -12.00 -14.27
N ALA A 369 31.85 -11.53 -13.09
CA ALA A 369 33.27 -11.38 -12.80
C ALA A 369 33.92 -12.76 -13.02
N VAL A 370 34.79 -12.85 -14.02
CA VAL A 370 35.62 -14.02 -14.32
C VAL A 370 36.47 -14.26 -13.08
N ILE A 371 36.18 -15.32 -12.37
CA ILE A 371 37.07 -15.84 -11.34
C ILE A 371 38.29 -16.47 -12.10
N PRO A 372 39.52 -15.95 -11.93
CA PRO A 372 40.65 -16.59 -12.55
C PRO A 372 40.88 -17.98 -11.93
N GLY A 373 40.96 -18.99 -12.78
CA GLY A 373 41.13 -20.36 -12.38
C GLY A 373 42.41 -20.56 -11.58
N THR A 374 42.29 -21.34 -10.52
CA THR A 374 43.41 -22.01 -9.86
C THR A 374 43.80 -23.23 -10.69
N LYS A 375 45.05 -23.25 -11.12
CA LYS A 375 45.75 -24.47 -11.52
C LYS A 375 46.05 -25.31 -10.29
#